data_4eba5b45b22b81fac605bde8e6eca3d3
#
_entry.id   4eba5b45b22b81fac605bde8e6eca3d3
#
_cell.length_a   1.000
_cell.length_b   1.000
_cell.length_c   1.000
_cell.angle_alpha   90.00
_cell.angle_beta   90.00
_cell.angle_gamma   90.00
#
_symmetry.space_group_name_H-M   'P 1'
#
loop_
_entity.id
_entity.type
_entity.pdbx_description
1 polymer ?
#
loop_
_entity_poly.entity_id
_entity_poly.type
_entity_poly.pdbx_seq_one_letter_code
_entity_poly.pdbx_strand_id
1 'polypeptide(L)'
;MTQTRSLIAALAATTALAAPAMAQDDTLTVGVLLTLSGPGAVLGEMARDGFLLAAEEIGEMGGMETRIIVVDDEQKPDVAANKARELVERNGADIVVGPIFSNIAGAIVQPVTQGGGILISPNAGPSNLAGADCKPAFFATSYQNDQMHEVMGAHAQAQGFQNVFLLAPNYQAGQDALAGFKKSYTGGVAGEIFTQMGQLDYSAELAQIAAMQPDAVFAFMPGGMGVNLVRQYRQAGLEGIPFLSAFTVDEATLPAQAEAALGFFAGSNWAPDLDTPENAAFVAAYEAKYGHVPGVYAMQGYDAARLIDGALREAGGTDRDALIAALEGAPFTSVRGDFSFGPNHFPIQDFYLTTVVQREDGKFATSIVEKIFDDYQDNYAANCQMN
;
A
#
# COMPACT_ATOMS: atom_id res chain seq x y z
N MET A 1 43.06 -70.54 52.94
CA MET A 1 41.73 -70.55 52.23
C MET A 1 41.28 -69.12 52.10
N THR A 2 41.66 -68.50 51.05
CA THR A 2 41.32 -67.07 50.73
C THR A 2 40.57 -67.04 49.39
N GLN A 3 39.31 -66.71 49.47
CA GLN A 3 38.41 -66.53 48.29
C GLN A 3 38.55 -65.10 47.76
N THR A 4 39.04 -64.96 46.55
CA THR A 4 39.09 -63.73 45.78
C THR A 4 37.72 -63.52 45.03
N ARG A 5 37.00 -62.48 45.36
CA ARG A 5 35.79 -62.10 44.65
C ARG A 5 36.17 -61.04 43.53
N SER A 6 36.00 -61.43 42.27
CA SER A 6 36.12 -60.55 41.10
C SER A 6 34.82 -59.75 40.95
N LEU A 7 34.97 -58.41 41.00
CA LEU A 7 33.89 -57.48 40.57
C LEU A 7 34.00 -57.23 39.04
N ILE A 8 32.94 -57.61 38.33
CA ILE A 8 32.76 -57.28 36.94
C ILE A 8 31.99 -55.95 36.87
N ALA A 9 32.64 -54.84 36.45
CA ALA A 9 32.01 -53.56 36.19
C ALA A 9 31.40 -53.61 34.79
N ALA A 10 30.07 -53.59 34.69
CA ALA A 10 29.36 -53.45 33.40
C ALA A 10 29.32 -51.98 32.98
N LEU A 11 30.02 -51.64 31.90
CA LEU A 11 29.98 -50.32 31.26
C LEU A 11 28.73 -50.24 30.38
N ALA A 12 27.69 -49.52 30.82
CA ALA A 12 26.51 -49.20 29.98
C ALA A 12 26.84 -48.07 29.03
N ALA A 13 27.07 -48.36 27.77
CA ALA A 13 27.20 -47.36 26.69
C ALA A 13 25.81 -46.81 26.34
N THR A 14 25.50 -45.60 26.79
CA THR A 14 24.33 -44.84 26.33
C THR A 14 24.62 -44.29 24.94
N THR A 15 24.12 -44.93 23.88
CA THR A 15 24.04 -44.32 22.54
C THR A 15 22.94 -43.27 22.54
N ALA A 16 23.32 -42.01 22.57
CA ALA A 16 22.44 -40.88 22.25
C ALA A 16 22.07 -40.99 20.77
N LEU A 17 20.83 -41.37 20.45
CA LEU A 17 20.24 -41.19 19.14
C LEU A 17 20.13 -39.67 18.92
N ALA A 18 21.03 -39.07 18.10
CA ALA A 18 20.80 -37.76 17.53
C ALA A 18 19.61 -37.90 16.58
N ALA A 19 18.46 -37.32 16.94
CA ALA A 19 17.37 -37.14 16.02
C ALA A 19 17.91 -36.29 14.83
N PRO A 20 17.62 -36.65 13.59
CA PRO A 20 17.97 -35.75 12.47
C PRO A 20 17.25 -34.44 12.73
N ALA A 21 18.00 -33.34 12.83
CA ALA A 21 17.44 -32.02 12.68
C ALA A 21 16.78 -32.03 11.31
N MET A 22 15.46 -31.93 11.25
CA MET A 22 14.76 -31.62 10.02
C MET A 22 15.40 -30.33 9.52
N ALA A 23 16.06 -30.36 8.38
CA ALA A 23 16.51 -29.16 7.71
C ALA A 23 15.25 -28.32 7.50
N GLN A 24 15.14 -27.23 8.21
CA GLN A 24 14.16 -26.19 7.93
C GLN A 24 14.47 -25.76 6.50
N ASP A 25 13.45 -25.71 5.66
CA ASP A 25 13.61 -25.26 4.28
C ASP A 25 14.07 -23.78 4.38
N ASP A 26 15.35 -23.53 4.14
CA ASP A 26 15.97 -22.21 4.35
C ASP A 26 15.58 -21.21 3.23
N THR A 27 14.57 -21.54 2.43
CA THR A 27 14.08 -20.73 1.31
C THR A 27 12.83 -19.96 1.67
N LEU A 28 12.93 -18.63 1.70
CA LEU A 28 11.77 -17.74 1.79
C LEU A 28 11.00 -17.74 0.45
N THR A 29 9.69 -17.90 0.49
CA THR A 29 8.83 -17.70 -0.69
C THR A 29 7.92 -16.49 -0.49
N VAL A 30 8.06 -15.48 -1.34
CA VAL A 30 7.22 -14.28 -1.37
C VAL A 30 6.35 -14.29 -2.63
N GLY A 31 5.02 -14.32 -2.45
CA GLY A 31 4.05 -14.10 -3.51
C GLY A 31 3.81 -12.59 -3.68
N VAL A 32 3.94 -12.06 -4.90
CA VAL A 32 3.61 -10.65 -5.20
C VAL A 32 2.36 -10.64 -6.08
N LEU A 33 1.20 -10.39 -5.47
CA LEU A 33 -0.11 -10.45 -6.11
C LEU A 33 -0.63 -9.02 -6.29
N LEU A 34 -0.56 -8.53 -7.53
CA LEU A 34 -0.88 -7.15 -7.88
C LEU A 34 -1.71 -7.09 -9.16
N THR A 35 -2.36 -5.95 -9.40
CA THR A 35 -3.06 -5.69 -10.66
C THR A 35 -2.04 -5.30 -11.73
N LEU A 36 -1.75 -6.22 -12.66
CA LEU A 36 -0.74 -6.01 -13.72
C LEU A 36 -1.35 -5.96 -15.13
N SER A 37 -2.68 -6.02 -15.22
CA SER A 37 -3.42 -5.86 -16.47
C SER A 37 -4.68 -5.01 -16.29
N GLY A 38 -5.24 -4.51 -17.41
CA GLY A 38 -6.43 -3.66 -17.40
C GLY A 38 -6.16 -2.19 -17.00
N PRO A 39 -7.22 -1.40 -16.72
CA PRO A 39 -7.09 0.05 -16.45
C PRO A 39 -6.27 0.42 -15.22
N GLY A 40 -6.12 -0.50 -14.27
CA GLY A 40 -5.33 -0.32 -13.05
C GLY A 40 -3.88 -0.79 -13.16
N ALA A 41 -3.45 -1.34 -14.30
CA ALA A 41 -2.14 -2.00 -14.45
C ALA A 41 -0.96 -1.11 -14.06
N VAL A 42 -0.97 0.15 -14.47
CA VAL A 42 0.12 1.10 -14.18
C VAL A 42 0.42 1.24 -12.67
N LEU A 43 -0.59 1.09 -11.82
CA LEU A 43 -0.45 1.17 -10.36
C LEU A 43 0.27 -0.06 -9.81
N GLY A 44 -0.17 -1.25 -10.24
CA GLY A 44 0.44 -2.52 -9.83
C GLY A 44 1.84 -2.71 -10.39
N GLU A 45 2.09 -2.29 -11.64
CA GLU A 45 3.42 -2.31 -12.24
C GLU A 45 4.40 -1.44 -11.45
N MET A 46 3.99 -0.23 -11.08
CA MET A 46 4.81 0.67 -10.28
C MET A 46 5.10 0.10 -8.88
N ALA A 47 4.12 -0.50 -8.21
CA ALA A 47 4.31 -1.16 -6.92
C ALA A 47 5.23 -2.39 -7.03
N ARG A 48 5.06 -3.21 -8.07
CA ARG A 48 5.95 -4.33 -8.39
C ARG A 48 7.39 -3.86 -8.59
N ASP A 49 7.57 -2.81 -9.37
CA ASP A 49 8.89 -2.30 -9.72
C ASP A 49 9.63 -1.75 -8.49
N GLY A 50 8.90 -1.05 -7.60
CA GLY A 50 9.45 -0.62 -6.30
C GLY A 50 9.85 -1.81 -5.42
N PHE A 51 8.99 -2.83 -5.32
CA PHE A 51 9.28 -4.05 -4.57
C PHE A 51 10.51 -4.78 -5.11
N LEU A 52 10.57 -4.98 -6.44
CA LEU A 52 11.68 -5.68 -7.08
C LEU A 52 13.00 -4.88 -7.02
N LEU A 53 12.94 -3.55 -7.02
CA LEU A 53 14.13 -2.71 -6.80
C LEU A 53 14.72 -2.97 -5.42
N ALA A 54 13.90 -2.90 -4.36
CA ALA A 54 14.37 -3.18 -3.00
C ALA A 54 14.85 -4.63 -2.85
N ALA A 55 14.13 -5.59 -3.42
CA ALA A 55 14.51 -7.00 -3.39
C ALA A 55 15.89 -7.25 -4.04
N GLU A 56 16.19 -6.58 -5.15
CA GLU A 56 17.49 -6.65 -5.81
C GLU A 56 18.61 -6.01 -4.98
N GLU A 57 18.34 -4.88 -4.35
CA GLU A 57 19.30 -4.21 -3.45
C GLU A 57 19.60 -5.04 -2.20
N ILE A 58 18.59 -5.74 -1.65
CA ILE A 58 18.72 -6.60 -0.47
C ILE A 58 19.42 -7.91 -0.83
N GLY A 59 19.12 -8.50 -1.99
CA GLY A 59 19.59 -9.81 -2.39
C GLY A 59 18.83 -10.93 -1.66
N GLU A 60 19.41 -11.45 -0.57
CA GLU A 60 18.82 -12.49 0.27
C GLU A 60 18.05 -11.87 1.44
N MET A 61 16.71 -11.84 1.37
CA MET A 61 15.87 -11.27 2.44
C MET A 61 16.02 -12.07 3.73
N GLY A 62 16.32 -11.37 4.82
CA GLY A 62 16.61 -12.02 6.09
C GLY A 62 17.90 -12.86 6.08
N GLY A 63 18.72 -12.79 5.03
CA GLY A 63 19.86 -13.67 4.79
C GLY A 63 19.48 -15.05 4.29
N MET A 64 18.28 -15.22 3.73
CA MET A 64 17.72 -16.47 3.23
C MET A 64 17.64 -16.46 1.70
N GLU A 65 17.80 -17.62 1.07
CA GLU A 65 17.47 -17.75 -0.36
C GLU A 65 16.01 -17.32 -0.58
N THR A 66 15.80 -16.37 -1.48
CA THR A 66 14.49 -15.72 -1.66
C THR A 66 13.91 -16.04 -3.02
N ARG A 67 12.74 -16.69 -3.05
CA ARG A 67 11.96 -16.95 -4.24
C ARG A 67 10.77 -15.99 -4.32
N ILE A 68 10.75 -15.12 -5.32
CA ILE A 68 9.66 -14.18 -5.58
C ILE A 68 8.79 -14.71 -6.73
N ILE A 69 7.47 -14.78 -6.50
CA ILE A 69 6.47 -15.24 -7.48
C ILE A 69 5.51 -14.10 -7.75
N VAL A 70 5.62 -13.47 -8.91
CA VAL A 70 4.73 -12.36 -9.32
C VAL A 70 3.53 -12.92 -10.06
N VAL A 71 2.32 -12.51 -9.65
CA VAL A 71 1.05 -12.93 -10.29
C VAL A 71 0.12 -11.72 -10.48
N ASP A 72 -0.65 -11.76 -11.55
CA ASP A 72 -1.64 -10.74 -11.92
C ASP A 72 -3.01 -11.13 -11.37
N ASP A 73 -3.68 -10.23 -10.65
CA ASP A 73 -5.04 -10.38 -10.16
C ASP A 73 -6.11 -10.00 -11.20
N GLU A 74 -5.68 -9.47 -12.36
CA GLU A 74 -6.53 -8.99 -13.46
C GLU A 74 -7.61 -7.98 -13.00
N GLN A 75 -7.41 -7.34 -11.84
CA GLN A 75 -8.39 -6.48 -11.18
C GLN A 75 -9.73 -7.20 -10.89
N LYS A 76 -9.70 -8.53 -10.72
CA LYS A 76 -10.88 -9.39 -10.49
C LYS A 76 -10.78 -10.11 -9.14
N PRO A 77 -11.72 -9.90 -8.20
CA PRO A 77 -11.67 -10.52 -6.87
C PRO A 77 -11.63 -12.06 -6.87
N ASP A 78 -12.34 -12.70 -7.79
CA ASP A 78 -12.37 -14.16 -7.92
C ASP A 78 -11.06 -14.74 -8.46
N VAL A 79 -10.43 -14.06 -9.43
CA VAL A 79 -9.09 -14.42 -9.92
C VAL A 79 -8.07 -14.26 -8.80
N ALA A 80 -8.08 -13.12 -8.14
CA ALA A 80 -7.18 -12.82 -7.01
C ALA A 80 -7.28 -13.85 -5.89
N ALA A 81 -8.51 -14.22 -5.47
CA ALA A 81 -8.73 -15.23 -4.43
C ALA A 81 -8.18 -16.62 -4.82
N ASN A 82 -8.30 -16.99 -6.10
CA ASN A 82 -7.73 -18.26 -6.60
C ASN A 82 -6.21 -18.21 -6.63
N LYS A 83 -5.61 -17.10 -7.11
CA LYS A 83 -4.16 -16.89 -7.13
C LYS A 83 -3.57 -16.83 -5.72
N ALA A 84 -4.25 -16.20 -4.77
CA ALA A 84 -3.83 -16.16 -3.37
C ALA A 84 -3.75 -17.57 -2.76
N ARG A 85 -4.77 -18.43 -2.98
CA ARG A 85 -4.73 -19.84 -2.55
C ARG A 85 -3.60 -20.60 -3.22
N GLU A 86 -3.40 -20.43 -4.53
CA GLU A 86 -2.33 -21.07 -5.26
C GLU A 86 -0.94 -20.69 -4.71
N LEU A 87 -0.73 -19.41 -4.40
CA LEU A 87 0.51 -18.94 -3.79
C LEU A 87 0.80 -19.61 -2.45
N VAL A 88 -0.18 -19.67 -1.54
CA VAL A 88 0.03 -20.24 -0.21
C VAL A 88 0.03 -21.77 -0.24
N GLU A 89 -1.02 -22.40 -0.81
CA GLU A 89 -1.22 -23.85 -0.69
C GLU A 89 -0.34 -24.68 -1.62
N ARG A 90 0.00 -24.16 -2.82
CA ARG A 90 0.80 -24.90 -3.83
C ARG A 90 2.24 -24.44 -3.93
N ASN A 91 2.44 -23.12 -3.82
CA ASN A 91 3.77 -22.55 -3.95
C ASN A 91 4.49 -22.40 -2.60
N GLY A 92 3.78 -22.55 -1.48
CA GLY A 92 4.34 -22.43 -0.14
C GLY A 92 4.78 -21.01 0.18
N ALA A 93 4.00 -20.01 -0.25
CA ALA A 93 4.33 -18.61 0.05
C ALA A 93 4.16 -18.34 1.55
N ASP A 94 5.23 -17.94 2.20
CA ASP A 94 5.26 -17.51 3.61
C ASP A 94 4.58 -16.14 3.75
N ILE A 95 4.83 -15.25 2.77
CA ILE A 95 4.31 -13.90 2.71
C ILE A 95 3.69 -13.65 1.34
N VAL A 96 2.53 -13.00 1.32
CA VAL A 96 1.91 -12.46 0.11
C VAL A 96 1.90 -10.94 0.19
N VAL A 97 2.53 -10.27 -0.77
CA VAL A 97 2.54 -8.81 -0.94
C VAL A 97 1.48 -8.44 -1.96
N GLY A 98 0.55 -7.61 -1.59
CA GLY A 98 -0.59 -7.20 -2.42
C GLY A 98 -1.81 -6.89 -1.54
N PRO A 99 -2.87 -6.38 -2.13
CA PRO A 99 -3.07 -5.96 -3.51
C PRO A 99 -2.97 -4.43 -3.70
N ILE A 100 -3.43 -3.96 -4.90
CA ILE A 100 -3.64 -2.53 -5.16
C ILE A 100 -5.04 -2.08 -4.72
N PHE A 101 -6.08 -2.85 -5.02
CA PHE A 101 -7.47 -2.43 -4.82
C PHE A 101 -8.11 -3.06 -3.58
N SER A 102 -8.92 -2.27 -2.84
CA SER A 102 -9.51 -2.69 -1.57
C SER A 102 -10.55 -3.82 -1.70
N ASN A 103 -11.27 -3.92 -2.83
CA ASN A 103 -12.14 -5.06 -3.11
C ASN A 103 -11.35 -6.36 -3.33
N ILE A 104 -10.12 -6.26 -3.85
CA ILE A 104 -9.20 -7.40 -3.96
C ILE A 104 -8.67 -7.78 -2.56
N ALA A 105 -8.30 -6.79 -1.73
CA ALA A 105 -7.87 -7.06 -0.35
C ALA A 105 -8.91 -7.88 0.44
N GLY A 106 -10.19 -7.49 0.35
CA GLY A 106 -11.28 -8.23 0.96
C GLY A 106 -11.41 -9.68 0.45
N ALA A 107 -11.07 -9.92 -0.82
CA ALA A 107 -11.16 -11.26 -1.43
C ALA A 107 -9.97 -12.17 -1.05
N ILE A 108 -8.78 -11.62 -0.82
CA ILE A 108 -7.55 -12.40 -0.61
C ILE A 108 -7.15 -12.56 0.84
N VAL A 109 -7.62 -11.69 1.75
CA VAL A 109 -7.19 -11.71 3.17
C VAL A 109 -7.45 -13.07 3.83
N GLN A 110 -8.63 -13.66 3.65
CA GLN A 110 -8.93 -14.97 4.21
C GLN A 110 -8.15 -16.11 3.55
N PRO A 111 -8.12 -16.25 2.21
CA PRO A 111 -7.29 -17.25 1.55
C PRO A 111 -5.82 -17.25 2.00
N VAL A 112 -5.21 -16.08 2.15
CA VAL A 112 -3.81 -16.00 2.59
C VAL A 112 -3.66 -16.35 4.06
N THR A 113 -4.41 -15.67 4.95
CA THR A 113 -4.21 -15.80 6.39
C THR A 113 -4.66 -17.14 6.96
N GLN A 114 -5.71 -17.76 6.42
CA GLN A 114 -6.17 -19.11 6.80
C GLN A 114 -5.30 -20.20 6.16
N GLY A 115 -4.67 -19.94 5.03
CA GLY A 115 -3.70 -20.84 4.39
C GLY A 115 -2.34 -20.88 5.11
N GLY A 116 -2.14 -20.07 6.15
CA GLY A 116 -0.92 -20.02 6.96
C GLY A 116 0.04 -18.88 6.56
N GLY A 117 -0.23 -18.16 5.48
CA GLY A 117 0.59 -17.04 5.04
C GLY A 117 0.34 -15.73 5.82
N ILE A 118 1.22 -14.76 5.63
CA ILE A 118 1.06 -13.39 6.10
C ILE A 118 0.75 -12.51 4.88
N LEU A 119 -0.27 -11.66 4.99
CA LEU A 119 -0.65 -10.71 3.94
C LEU A 119 -0.12 -9.32 4.27
N ILE A 120 0.75 -8.78 3.42
CA ILE A 120 1.25 -7.41 3.51
C ILE A 120 0.66 -6.61 2.36
N SER A 121 -0.25 -5.68 2.67
CA SER A 121 -0.85 -4.80 1.68
C SER A 121 0.01 -3.56 1.46
N PRO A 122 0.63 -3.40 0.29
CA PRO A 122 1.43 -2.21 0.00
C PRO A 122 0.56 -0.99 -0.34
N ASN A 123 -0.70 -1.19 -0.73
CA ASN A 123 -1.58 -0.09 -1.12
C ASN A 123 -2.98 -0.15 -0.49
N ALA A 124 -3.72 -1.23 -0.65
CA ALA A 124 -5.11 -1.29 -0.19
C ALA A 124 -5.22 -1.25 1.34
N GLY A 125 -5.88 -0.22 1.88
CA GLY A 125 -6.08 -0.03 3.31
C GLY A 125 -7.55 0.14 3.70
N PRO A 126 -8.47 -0.83 3.40
CA PRO A 126 -9.90 -0.66 3.61
C PRO A 126 -10.28 -0.53 5.09
N SER A 127 -11.25 0.33 5.38
CA SER A 127 -11.70 0.67 6.74
C SER A 127 -12.16 -0.53 7.57
N ASN A 128 -12.78 -1.52 6.95
CA ASN A 128 -13.20 -2.73 7.65
C ASN A 128 -12.02 -3.58 8.17
N LEU A 129 -10.92 -3.70 7.38
CA LEU A 129 -9.72 -4.41 7.82
C LEU A 129 -8.89 -3.61 8.84
N ALA A 130 -9.03 -2.28 8.86
CA ALA A 130 -8.46 -1.45 9.92
C ALA A 130 -9.25 -1.54 11.24
N GLY A 131 -10.53 -1.91 11.15
CA GLY A 131 -11.47 -1.97 12.28
C GLY A 131 -11.92 -3.38 12.62
N ALA A 132 -13.23 -3.63 12.49
CA ALA A 132 -13.88 -4.83 13.01
C ALA A 132 -13.41 -6.17 12.39
N ASP A 133 -12.89 -6.14 11.16
CA ASP A 133 -12.41 -7.32 10.44
C ASP A 133 -10.88 -7.48 10.48
N CYS A 134 -10.17 -6.73 11.34
CA CYS A 134 -8.71 -6.81 11.48
C CYS A 134 -8.22 -8.24 11.74
N LYS A 135 -7.02 -8.57 11.27
CA LYS A 135 -6.44 -9.90 11.38
C LYS A 135 -4.99 -9.83 11.85
N PRO A 136 -4.55 -10.73 12.75
CA PRO A 136 -3.16 -10.76 13.22
C PRO A 136 -2.12 -10.91 12.10
N ALA A 137 -2.47 -11.62 11.02
CA ALA A 137 -1.57 -11.84 9.88
C ALA A 137 -1.86 -10.92 8.68
N PHE A 138 -2.47 -9.76 8.90
CA PHE A 138 -2.66 -8.72 7.90
C PHE A 138 -1.95 -7.45 8.33
N PHE A 139 -1.10 -6.90 7.46
CA PHE A 139 -0.39 -5.64 7.66
C PHE A 139 -0.62 -4.73 6.47
N ALA A 140 -1.01 -3.48 6.69
CA ALA A 140 -1.04 -2.46 5.66
C ALA A 140 0.21 -1.59 5.80
N THR A 141 1.13 -1.63 4.84
CA THR A 141 2.32 -0.76 4.87
C THR A 141 2.07 0.61 4.24
N SER A 142 0.89 0.83 3.72
CA SER A 142 0.50 2.03 2.98
C SER A 142 -0.10 3.12 3.87
N TYR A 143 -1.35 2.94 4.22
CA TYR A 143 -2.22 3.89 4.94
C TYR A 143 -3.56 3.20 5.24
N GLN A 144 -4.41 3.83 6.05
CA GLN A 144 -5.84 3.52 6.07
C GLN A 144 -6.55 4.43 5.03
N ASN A 145 -7.47 3.88 4.25
CA ASN A 145 -8.03 4.55 3.08
C ASN A 145 -8.51 5.99 3.31
N ASP A 146 -9.13 6.30 4.44
CA ASP A 146 -9.67 7.64 4.71
C ASP A 146 -8.59 8.72 4.77
N GLN A 147 -7.41 8.39 5.28
CA GLN A 147 -6.39 9.35 5.73
C GLN A 147 -5.92 10.32 4.63
N MET A 148 -5.66 9.81 3.42
CA MET A 148 -5.27 10.67 2.29
C MET A 148 -6.37 11.66 1.91
N HIS A 149 -7.62 11.25 2.08
CA HIS A 149 -8.81 12.03 1.74
C HIS A 149 -9.17 13.01 2.85
N GLU A 150 -8.85 12.68 4.10
CA GLU A 150 -8.94 13.60 5.25
C GLU A 150 -8.01 14.80 5.07
N VAL A 151 -6.81 14.61 4.47
CA VAL A 151 -5.92 15.73 4.07
C VAL A 151 -6.66 16.72 3.19
N MET A 152 -7.37 16.23 2.17
CA MET A 152 -8.08 17.08 1.23
C MET A 152 -9.32 17.75 1.86
N GLY A 153 -10.00 17.06 2.77
CA GLY A 153 -11.07 17.64 3.58
C GLY A 153 -10.56 18.79 4.44
N ALA A 154 -9.42 18.60 5.12
CA ALA A 154 -8.77 19.62 5.94
C ALA A 154 -8.32 20.82 5.08
N HIS A 155 -7.73 20.57 3.92
CA HIS A 155 -7.35 21.60 2.97
C HIS A 155 -8.58 22.40 2.50
N ALA A 156 -9.65 21.74 2.06
CA ALA A 156 -10.89 22.39 1.64
C ALA A 156 -11.49 23.27 2.74
N GLN A 157 -11.46 22.78 3.99
CA GLN A 157 -11.89 23.52 5.17
C GLN A 157 -11.03 24.78 5.40
N ALA A 158 -9.72 24.65 5.30
CA ALA A 158 -8.76 25.74 5.49
C ALA A 158 -8.89 26.83 4.39
N GLN A 159 -9.19 26.43 3.15
CA GLN A 159 -9.45 27.35 2.03
C GLN A 159 -10.82 28.07 2.17
N GLY A 160 -11.67 27.66 3.09
CA GLY A 160 -12.98 28.26 3.32
C GLY A 160 -14.01 27.93 2.23
N PHE A 161 -13.82 26.85 1.47
CA PHE A 161 -14.81 26.39 0.50
C PHE A 161 -16.12 26.05 1.22
N GLN A 162 -17.24 26.53 0.69
CA GLN A 162 -18.55 26.36 1.32
C GLN A 162 -19.32 25.16 0.73
N ASN A 163 -19.08 24.84 -0.55
CA ASN A 163 -19.76 23.77 -1.26
C ASN A 163 -18.78 23.03 -2.17
N VAL A 164 -18.49 21.78 -1.85
CA VAL A 164 -17.57 20.93 -2.64
C VAL A 164 -18.36 19.81 -3.33
N PHE A 165 -18.06 19.53 -4.59
CA PHE A 165 -18.61 18.39 -5.32
C PHE A 165 -17.69 17.18 -5.12
N LEU A 166 -18.26 16.02 -4.75
CA LEU A 166 -17.52 14.81 -4.42
C LEU A 166 -17.73 13.73 -5.48
N LEU A 167 -16.65 13.08 -5.93
CA LEU A 167 -16.67 12.07 -6.98
C LEU A 167 -15.72 10.90 -6.68
N ALA A 168 -16.23 9.67 -6.67
CA ALA A 168 -15.42 8.46 -6.49
C ALA A 168 -16.03 7.25 -7.19
N PRO A 169 -15.26 6.18 -7.52
CA PRO A 169 -15.84 4.95 -8.05
C PRO A 169 -16.50 4.14 -6.93
N ASN A 170 -17.58 3.43 -7.28
CA ASN A 170 -18.40 2.68 -6.32
C ASN A 170 -17.75 1.35 -5.92
N TYR A 171 -16.82 1.40 -4.99
CA TYR A 171 -16.22 0.25 -4.31
C TYR A 171 -15.70 0.68 -2.93
N GLN A 172 -15.17 -0.23 -2.10
CA GLN A 172 -14.82 0.06 -0.71
C GLN A 172 -13.94 1.31 -0.57
N ALA A 173 -12.83 1.41 -1.33
CA ALA A 173 -11.96 2.59 -1.21
C ALA A 173 -12.62 3.88 -1.72
N GLY A 174 -13.55 3.82 -2.68
CA GLY A 174 -14.29 5.01 -3.09
C GLY A 174 -15.26 5.50 -2.01
N GLN A 175 -15.89 4.58 -1.29
CA GLN A 175 -16.77 4.90 -0.15
C GLN A 175 -15.94 5.47 1.01
N ASP A 176 -14.81 4.85 1.33
CA ASP A 176 -13.86 5.33 2.34
C ASP A 176 -13.33 6.72 1.97
N ALA A 177 -13.04 6.97 0.68
CA ALA A 177 -12.53 8.25 0.20
C ALA A 177 -13.50 9.41 0.48
N LEU A 178 -14.77 9.27 0.09
CA LEU A 178 -15.74 10.32 0.34
C LEU A 178 -16.10 10.46 1.83
N ALA A 179 -16.06 9.35 2.58
CA ALA A 179 -16.21 9.38 4.03
C ALA A 179 -15.04 10.12 4.69
N GLY A 180 -13.79 9.81 4.31
CA GLY A 180 -12.58 10.45 4.80
C GLY A 180 -12.56 11.95 4.53
N PHE A 181 -12.86 12.39 3.31
CA PHE A 181 -12.99 13.82 3.00
C PHE A 181 -13.97 14.52 3.95
N LYS A 182 -15.14 13.94 4.16
CA LYS A 182 -16.20 14.50 5.01
C LYS A 182 -15.85 14.49 6.51
N LYS A 183 -14.88 13.71 6.98
CA LYS A 183 -14.41 13.75 8.38
C LYS A 183 -13.72 15.07 8.73
N SER A 184 -12.94 15.62 7.81
CA SER A 184 -12.16 16.83 8.01
C SER A 184 -12.77 18.07 7.34
N TYR A 185 -13.90 17.94 6.64
CA TYR A 185 -14.60 19.01 5.97
C TYR A 185 -16.04 19.14 6.51
N THR A 186 -16.36 20.32 7.05
CA THR A 186 -17.67 20.62 7.65
C THR A 186 -18.55 21.53 6.79
N GLY A 187 -18.07 21.93 5.60
CA GLY A 187 -18.84 22.70 4.61
C GLY A 187 -19.94 21.88 3.93
N GLY A 188 -20.64 22.51 3.00
CA GLY A 188 -21.70 21.87 2.23
C GLY A 188 -21.16 20.94 1.14
N VAL A 189 -21.90 19.89 0.83
CA VAL A 189 -21.66 19.01 -0.32
C VAL A 189 -22.61 19.42 -1.44
N ALA A 190 -22.07 20.02 -2.51
CA ALA A 190 -22.84 20.45 -3.67
C ALA A 190 -23.47 19.27 -4.44
N GLY A 191 -22.75 18.15 -4.49
CA GLY A 191 -23.20 16.90 -5.07
C GLY A 191 -22.24 15.78 -4.69
N GLU A 192 -22.74 14.54 -4.66
CA GLU A 192 -21.95 13.34 -4.38
C GLU A 192 -22.32 12.25 -5.39
N ILE A 193 -21.33 11.78 -6.15
CA ILE A 193 -21.54 10.75 -7.17
C ILE A 193 -20.55 9.61 -6.98
N PHE A 194 -21.10 8.38 -6.96
CA PHE A 194 -20.34 7.17 -7.12
C PHE A 194 -20.47 6.66 -8.57
N THR A 195 -19.34 6.69 -9.30
CA THR A 195 -19.27 6.20 -10.68
C THR A 195 -19.11 4.67 -10.74
N GLN A 196 -19.25 4.09 -11.90
CA GLN A 196 -18.91 2.68 -12.09
C GLN A 196 -17.40 2.48 -12.01
N MET A 197 -16.98 1.35 -11.42
CA MET A 197 -15.56 0.96 -11.43
C MET A 197 -15.11 0.73 -12.87
N GLY A 198 -14.01 1.41 -13.26
CA GLY A 198 -13.49 1.35 -14.64
C GLY A 198 -14.18 2.30 -15.64
N GLN A 199 -15.06 3.21 -15.19
CA GLN A 199 -15.64 4.25 -16.05
C GLN A 199 -14.56 5.14 -16.66
N LEU A 200 -14.71 5.49 -17.95
CA LEU A 200 -13.74 6.30 -18.70
C LEU A 200 -14.37 7.56 -19.34
N ASP A 201 -15.70 7.67 -19.35
CA ASP A 201 -16.42 8.86 -19.83
C ASP A 201 -17.14 9.53 -18.66
N TYR A 202 -16.81 10.78 -18.41
CA TYR A 202 -17.32 11.61 -17.31
C TYR A 202 -18.14 12.81 -17.79
N SER A 203 -18.56 12.82 -19.04
CA SER A 203 -19.28 13.96 -19.64
C SER A 203 -20.55 14.33 -18.88
N ALA A 204 -21.27 13.35 -18.34
CA ALA A 204 -22.49 13.56 -17.55
C ALA A 204 -22.20 14.19 -16.18
N GLU A 205 -21.19 13.68 -15.46
CA GLU A 205 -20.75 14.19 -14.17
C GLU A 205 -20.18 15.62 -14.31
N LEU A 206 -19.35 15.86 -15.32
CA LEU A 206 -18.76 17.17 -15.60
C LEU A 206 -19.83 18.20 -15.98
N ALA A 207 -20.88 17.82 -16.71
CA ALA A 207 -22.02 18.70 -16.98
C ALA A 207 -22.78 19.06 -15.69
N GLN A 208 -22.91 18.14 -14.73
CA GLN A 208 -23.52 18.43 -13.42
C GLN A 208 -22.64 19.40 -12.61
N ILE A 209 -21.33 19.17 -12.58
CA ILE A 209 -20.37 20.09 -11.91
C ILE A 209 -20.45 21.49 -12.51
N ALA A 210 -20.46 21.60 -13.85
CA ALA A 210 -20.61 22.86 -14.55
C ALA A 210 -21.93 23.60 -14.21
N ALA A 211 -23.03 22.87 -14.08
CA ALA A 211 -24.33 23.44 -13.73
C ALA A 211 -24.42 23.88 -12.25
N MET A 212 -23.78 23.14 -11.34
CA MET A 212 -23.82 23.41 -9.90
C MET A 212 -22.84 24.49 -9.45
N GLN A 213 -21.77 24.75 -10.21
CA GLN A 213 -20.75 25.76 -9.91
C GLN A 213 -20.23 25.63 -8.46
N PRO A 214 -19.70 24.48 -8.02
CA PRO A 214 -19.17 24.33 -6.68
C PRO A 214 -17.91 25.17 -6.48
N ASP A 215 -17.52 25.44 -5.22
CA ASP A 215 -16.28 26.12 -4.87
C ASP A 215 -15.03 25.28 -5.18
N ALA A 216 -15.16 23.95 -5.16
CA ALA A 216 -14.14 22.98 -5.54
C ALA A 216 -14.75 21.64 -5.92
N VAL A 217 -13.98 20.81 -6.63
CA VAL A 217 -14.28 19.39 -6.88
C VAL A 217 -13.26 18.54 -6.16
N PHE A 218 -13.71 17.59 -5.36
CA PHE A 218 -12.87 16.52 -4.83
C PHE A 218 -13.13 15.23 -5.61
N ALA A 219 -12.07 14.60 -6.14
CA ALA A 219 -12.17 13.37 -6.89
C ALA A 219 -11.12 12.33 -6.45
N PHE A 220 -11.58 11.10 -6.24
CA PHE A 220 -10.73 9.93 -6.09
C PHE A 220 -10.97 9.01 -7.29
N MET A 221 -10.05 8.99 -8.26
CA MET A 221 -10.14 8.21 -9.50
C MET A 221 -8.77 7.62 -9.86
N PRO A 222 -8.39 6.46 -9.28
CA PRO A 222 -7.06 5.90 -9.49
C PRO A 222 -6.84 5.33 -10.90
N GLY A 223 -5.61 5.45 -11.41
CA GLY A 223 -5.18 4.88 -12.68
C GLY A 223 -5.87 5.48 -13.91
N GLY A 224 -6.28 4.65 -14.87
CA GLY A 224 -6.90 5.08 -16.12
C GLY A 224 -8.18 5.90 -15.94
N MET A 225 -8.93 5.70 -14.85
CA MET A 225 -10.09 6.52 -14.51
C MET A 225 -9.67 7.99 -14.29
N GLY A 226 -8.61 8.23 -13.52
CA GLY A 226 -8.05 9.55 -13.24
C GLY A 226 -7.49 10.23 -14.49
N VAL A 227 -6.78 9.47 -15.33
CA VAL A 227 -6.27 10.00 -16.61
C VAL A 227 -7.40 10.58 -17.46
N ASN A 228 -8.51 9.86 -17.58
CA ASN A 228 -9.65 10.31 -18.38
C ASN A 228 -10.40 11.47 -17.72
N LEU A 229 -10.66 11.41 -16.40
CA LEU A 229 -11.34 12.49 -15.69
C LEU A 229 -10.58 13.80 -15.79
N VAL A 230 -9.27 13.83 -15.53
CA VAL A 230 -8.44 15.03 -15.56
C VAL A 230 -8.42 15.67 -16.95
N ARG A 231 -8.27 14.89 -18.01
CA ARG A 231 -8.32 15.37 -19.38
C ARG A 231 -9.68 15.97 -19.74
N GLN A 232 -10.76 15.25 -19.43
CA GLN A 232 -12.13 15.69 -19.70
C GLN A 232 -12.50 16.92 -18.85
N TYR A 233 -11.98 17.04 -17.62
CA TYR A 233 -12.17 18.21 -16.76
C TYR A 233 -11.67 19.49 -17.42
N ARG A 234 -10.44 19.47 -17.98
CA ARG A 234 -9.89 20.59 -18.74
C ARG A 234 -10.66 20.85 -20.04
N GLN A 235 -11.01 19.80 -20.78
CA GLN A 235 -11.79 19.91 -22.02
C GLN A 235 -13.19 20.50 -21.79
N ALA A 236 -13.77 20.28 -20.62
CA ALA A 236 -15.06 20.85 -20.23
C ALA A 236 -14.96 22.34 -19.80
N GLY A 237 -13.76 22.93 -19.79
CA GLY A 237 -13.54 24.34 -19.40
C GLY A 237 -13.76 24.58 -17.89
N LEU A 238 -13.49 23.59 -17.05
CA LEU A 238 -13.70 23.65 -15.59
C LEU A 238 -12.43 24.09 -14.83
N GLU A 239 -11.39 24.54 -15.51
CA GLU A 239 -10.13 24.96 -14.88
C GLU A 239 -10.26 26.11 -13.88
N GLY A 240 -11.36 26.83 -13.91
CA GLY A 240 -11.69 27.88 -12.94
C GLY A 240 -12.20 27.34 -11.60
N ILE A 241 -12.55 26.03 -11.51
CA ILE A 241 -12.97 25.37 -10.28
C ILE A 241 -11.76 24.57 -9.76
N PRO A 242 -11.29 24.79 -8.51
CA PRO A 242 -10.20 24.04 -7.92
C PRO A 242 -10.44 22.53 -7.93
N PHE A 243 -9.43 21.75 -8.34
CA PHE A 243 -9.49 20.29 -8.37
C PHE A 243 -8.63 19.72 -7.23
N LEU A 244 -9.29 19.05 -6.31
CA LEU A 244 -8.72 18.38 -5.14
C LEU A 244 -8.77 16.88 -5.35
N SER A 245 -7.71 16.14 -4.99
CA SER A 245 -7.67 14.71 -5.23
C SER A 245 -6.88 13.92 -4.20
N ALA A 246 -6.95 12.61 -4.30
CA ALA A 246 -5.95 11.67 -3.84
C ALA A 246 -5.93 10.51 -4.84
N PHE A 247 -4.73 10.04 -5.24
CA PHE A 247 -4.57 8.96 -6.23
C PHE A 247 -5.22 9.19 -7.61
N THR A 248 -5.59 10.42 -7.92
CA THR A 248 -6.12 10.80 -9.24
C THR A 248 -5.03 11.47 -10.06
N VAL A 249 -4.16 12.22 -9.38
CA VAL A 249 -2.95 12.82 -9.93
C VAL A 249 -1.76 12.34 -9.10
N ASP A 250 -0.96 11.47 -9.68
CA ASP A 250 0.25 10.91 -9.12
C ASP A 250 1.20 10.49 -10.24
N GLU A 251 2.44 10.10 -9.93
CA GLU A 251 3.47 9.77 -10.91
C GLU A 251 3.10 8.58 -11.80
N ALA A 252 2.16 7.72 -11.39
CA ALA A 252 1.65 6.64 -12.24
C ALA A 252 0.75 7.18 -13.36
N THR A 253 0.05 8.28 -13.13
CA THR A 253 -0.93 8.86 -14.06
C THR A 253 -0.44 10.12 -14.75
N LEU A 254 0.45 10.89 -14.13
CA LEU A 254 0.99 12.15 -14.64
C LEU A 254 1.63 12.08 -16.03
N PRO A 255 2.36 11.02 -16.43
CA PRO A 255 2.87 10.92 -17.79
C PRO A 255 1.78 10.96 -18.87
N ALA A 256 0.57 10.46 -18.53
CA ALA A 256 -0.57 10.49 -19.44
C ALA A 256 -1.46 11.72 -19.28
N GLN A 257 -1.45 12.39 -18.14
CA GLN A 257 -2.23 13.60 -17.86
C GLN A 257 -1.49 14.86 -18.31
N ALA A 258 -0.16 14.87 -18.17
CA ALA A 258 0.75 15.95 -18.56
C ALA A 258 0.27 17.33 -18.03
N GLU A 259 0.30 18.36 -18.86
CA GLU A 259 -0.09 19.72 -18.50
C GLU A 259 -1.53 19.83 -17.97
N ALA A 260 -2.40 18.86 -18.29
CA ALA A 260 -3.77 18.88 -17.79
C ALA A 260 -3.88 18.77 -16.27
N ALA A 261 -2.89 18.17 -15.61
CA ALA A 261 -2.86 18.01 -14.15
C ALA A 261 -2.13 19.16 -13.42
N LEU A 262 -1.43 20.05 -14.13
CA LEU A 262 -0.64 21.11 -13.49
C LEU A 262 -1.46 21.95 -12.52
N GLY A 263 -0.90 22.15 -11.30
CA GLY A 263 -1.50 22.94 -10.24
C GLY A 263 -2.67 22.27 -9.51
N PHE A 264 -3.00 21.01 -9.83
CA PHE A 264 -3.98 20.25 -9.05
C PHE A 264 -3.37 19.81 -7.72
N PHE A 265 -4.20 19.78 -6.68
CA PHE A 265 -3.79 19.37 -5.34
C PHE A 265 -4.12 17.90 -5.07
N ALA A 266 -3.26 17.25 -4.29
CA ALA A 266 -3.50 15.89 -3.83
C ALA A 266 -3.10 15.70 -2.35
N GLY A 267 -3.87 14.85 -1.65
CA GLY A 267 -3.47 14.31 -0.36
C GLY A 267 -2.55 13.11 -0.57
N SER A 268 -1.44 13.05 0.17
CA SER A 268 -0.45 11.98 0.05
C SER A 268 0.26 11.73 1.37
N ASN A 269 0.85 10.54 1.54
CA ASN A 269 1.77 10.23 2.63
C ASN A 269 3.24 10.28 2.19
N TRP A 270 3.50 10.71 0.96
CA TRP A 270 4.83 10.80 0.39
C TRP A 270 4.82 11.60 -0.92
N ALA A 271 5.94 12.18 -1.30
CA ALA A 271 6.21 12.70 -2.64
C ALA A 271 7.69 12.53 -3.00
N PRO A 272 8.06 12.56 -4.32
CA PRO A 272 9.45 12.33 -4.73
C PRO A 272 10.46 13.34 -4.15
N ASP A 273 10.00 14.52 -3.76
CA ASP A 273 10.81 15.59 -3.18
C ASP A 273 10.81 15.62 -1.64
N LEU A 274 10.31 14.55 -0.97
CA LEU A 274 10.44 14.44 0.49
C LEU A 274 11.90 14.48 0.91
N ASP A 275 12.25 15.42 1.78
CA ASP A 275 13.63 15.74 2.15
C ASP A 275 14.18 14.78 3.22
N THR A 276 14.46 13.53 2.80
CA THR A 276 15.20 12.55 3.59
C THR A 276 16.28 11.90 2.72
N PRO A 277 17.45 11.53 3.31
CA PRO A 277 18.51 10.84 2.56
C PRO A 277 18.05 9.51 1.93
N GLU A 278 17.21 8.77 2.63
CA GLU A 278 16.65 7.49 2.19
C GLU A 278 15.76 7.69 0.97
N ASN A 279 14.91 8.73 1.00
CA ASN A 279 14.06 9.08 -0.14
C ASN A 279 14.89 9.50 -1.35
N ALA A 280 15.86 10.36 -1.16
CA ALA A 280 16.73 10.82 -2.25
C ALA A 280 17.45 9.63 -2.93
N ALA A 281 17.95 8.67 -2.15
CA ALA A 281 18.59 7.45 -2.65
C ALA A 281 17.60 6.58 -3.43
N PHE A 282 16.40 6.33 -2.88
CA PHE A 282 15.34 5.57 -3.54
C PHE A 282 14.92 6.17 -4.88
N VAL A 283 14.61 7.48 -4.90
CA VAL A 283 14.21 8.19 -6.13
C VAL A 283 15.28 8.08 -7.19
N ALA A 284 16.55 8.32 -6.84
CA ALA A 284 17.67 8.23 -7.77
C ALA A 284 17.84 6.79 -8.33
N ALA A 285 17.77 5.78 -7.48
CA ALA A 285 17.90 4.38 -7.90
C ALA A 285 16.74 3.95 -8.81
N TYR A 286 15.51 4.34 -8.46
CA TYR A 286 14.32 4.03 -9.26
C TYR A 286 14.36 4.68 -10.64
N GLU A 287 14.67 6.00 -10.70
CA GLU A 287 14.79 6.72 -11.98
C GLU A 287 15.92 6.17 -12.86
N ALA A 288 17.06 5.79 -12.25
CA ALA A 288 18.17 5.18 -12.98
C ALA A 288 17.79 3.84 -13.61
N LYS A 289 16.98 3.03 -12.92
CA LYS A 289 16.60 1.70 -13.38
C LYS A 289 15.42 1.73 -14.36
N TYR A 290 14.39 2.52 -14.08
CA TYR A 290 13.12 2.49 -14.81
C TYR A 290 12.89 3.69 -15.74
N GLY A 291 13.69 4.77 -15.61
CA GLY A 291 13.66 5.93 -16.52
C GLY A 291 12.53 6.93 -16.29
N HIS A 292 11.68 6.70 -15.28
CA HIS A 292 10.59 7.62 -14.91
C HIS A 292 10.57 7.89 -13.40
N VAL A 293 9.88 8.96 -12.99
CA VAL A 293 9.76 9.36 -11.58
C VAL A 293 8.99 8.28 -10.82
N PRO A 294 9.49 7.80 -9.66
CA PRO A 294 8.72 6.91 -8.82
C PRO A 294 7.51 7.63 -8.24
N GLY A 295 6.38 6.94 -8.14
CA GLY A 295 5.20 7.43 -7.43
C GLY A 295 4.99 6.72 -6.11
N VAL A 296 3.92 7.10 -5.42
CA VAL A 296 3.53 6.55 -4.13
C VAL A 296 3.44 5.01 -4.15
N TYR A 297 3.01 4.41 -5.25
CA TYR A 297 2.93 2.95 -5.39
C TYR A 297 4.32 2.29 -5.43
N ALA A 298 5.30 2.92 -6.10
CA ALA A 298 6.68 2.44 -6.11
C ALA A 298 7.29 2.47 -4.70
N MET A 299 7.12 3.58 -4.00
CA MET A 299 7.54 3.75 -2.61
C MET A 299 6.92 2.69 -1.71
N GLN A 300 5.62 2.44 -1.82
CA GLN A 300 4.91 1.43 -1.04
C GLN A 300 5.44 0.01 -1.26
N GLY A 301 5.72 -0.35 -2.52
CA GLY A 301 6.34 -1.64 -2.85
C GLY A 301 7.76 -1.76 -2.30
N TYR A 302 8.55 -0.70 -2.41
CA TYR A 302 9.92 -0.64 -1.90
C TYR A 302 9.96 -0.81 -0.39
N ASP A 303 9.15 -0.07 0.35
CA ASP A 303 9.06 -0.18 1.80
C ASP A 303 8.54 -1.55 2.27
N ALA A 304 7.60 -2.16 1.55
CA ALA A 304 7.12 -3.50 1.87
C ALA A 304 8.25 -4.55 1.81
N ALA A 305 9.13 -4.49 0.81
CA ALA A 305 10.27 -5.41 0.71
C ALA A 305 11.28 -5.18 1.84
N ARG A 306 11.56 -3.93 2.19
CA ARG A 306 12.48 -3.58 3.29
C ARG A 306 11.94 -3.97 4.66
N LEU A 307 10.64 -3.82 4.88
CA LEU A 307 9.97 -4.29 6.09
C LEU A 307 10.09 -5.82 6.23
N ILE A 308 9.87 -6.56 5.14
CA ILE A 308 10.01 -8.02 5.11
C ILE A 308 11.44 -8.43 5.49
N ASP A 309 12.46 -7.82 4.88
CA ASP A 309 13.86 -8.11 5.20
C ASP A 309 14.18 -7.85 6.66
N GLY A 310 13.77 -6.70 7.20
CA GLY A 310 13.99 -6.35 8.60
C GLY A 310 13.30 -7.33 9.56
N ALA A 311 12.03 -7.65 9.30
CA ALA A 311 11.27 -8.57 10.13
C ALA A 311 11.83 -10.00 10.13
N LEU A 312 12.31 -10.49 8.97
CA LEU A 312 12.97 -11.80 8.88
C LEU A 312 14.29 -11.86 9.67
N ARG A 313 15.08 -10.78 9.61
CA ARG A 313 16.32 -10.68 10.42
C ARG A 313 16.03 -10.69 11.91
N GLU A 314 14.99 -10.01 12.34
CA GLU A 314 14.59 -9.94 13.75
C GLU A 314 13.97 -11.27 14.23
N ALA A 315 13.10 -11.87 13.44
CA ALA A 315 12.47 -13.16 13.73
C ALA A 315 13.46 -14.34 13.66
N GLY A 316 14.56 -14.20 12.88
CA GLY A 316 15.54 -15.24 12.65
C GLY A 316 15.06 -16.40 11.77
N GLY A 317 14.06 -16.16 10.90
CA GLY A 317 13.51 -17.14 9.98
C GLY A 317 12.05 -16.90 9.61
N THR A 318 11.39 -17.93 9.08
CA THR A 318 10.00 -17.89 8.58
C THR A 318 8.95 -18.41 9.56
N ASP A 319 9.31 -18.64 10.85
CA ASP A 319 8.29 -18.98 11.84
C ASP A 319 7.23 -17.89 11.88
N ARG A 320 5.97 -18.27 11.62
CA ARG A 320 4.89 -17.33 11.36
C ARG A 320 4.61 -16.41 12.54
N ASP A 321 4.58 -16.95 13.77
CA ASP A 321 4.23 -16.16 14.95
C ASP A 321 5.38 -15.21 15.34
N ALA A 322 6.62 -15.67 15.21
CA ALA A 322 7.81 -14.85 15.40
C ALA A 322 7.87 -13.72 14.33
N LEU A 323 7.52 -14.03 13.09
CA LEU A 323 7.53 -13.06 12.00
C LEU A 323 6.41 -12.01 12.17
N ILE A 324 5.21 -12.40 12.61
CA ILE A 324 4.15 -11.45 12.95
C ILE A 324 4.61 -10.50 14.06
N ALA A 325 5.19 -11.02 15.14
CA ALA A 325 5.70 -10.21 16.24
C ALA A 325 6.82 -9.24 15.80
N ALA A 326 7.71 -9.70 14.91
CA ALA A 326 8.75 -8.83 14.34
C ALA A 326 8.17 -7.74 13.42
N LEU A 327 7.17 -8.07 12.59
CA LEU A 327 6.49 -7.11 11.72
C LEU A 327 5.80 -5.98 12.53
N GLU A 328 5.20 -6.30 13.68
CA GLU A 328 4.58 -5.31 14.58
C GLU A 328 5.58 -4.24 15.03
N GLY A 329 6.85 -4.61 15.20
CA GLY A 329 7.95 -3.71 15.56
C GLY A 329 8.41 -2.79 14.42
N ALA A 330 7.97 -3.03 13.19
CA ALA A 330 8.37 -2.29 11.98
C ALA A 330 9.90 -2.11 11.86
N PRO A 331 10.72 -3.19 11.86
CA PRO A 331 12.18 -3.10 11.97
C PRO A 331 12.84 -2.73 10.64
N PHE A 332 12.53 -1.56 10.10
CA PHE A 332 13.11 -1.05 8.86
C PHE A 332 13.16 0.49 8.88
N THR A 333 13.96 1.07 8.00
CA THR A 333 13.95 2.51 7.76
C THR A 333 13.12 2.79 6.51
N SER A 334 11.99 3.47 6.70
CA SER A 334 11.09 3.86 5.61
C SER A 334 11.67 5.05 4.84
N VAL A 335 11.47 5.07 3.52
CA VAL A 335 11.78 6.24 2.69
C VAL A 335 10.82 7.41 2.94
N ARG A 336 9.74 7.18 3.70
CA ARG A 336 8.78 8.20 4.13
C ARG A 336 9.20 8.95 5.41
N GLY A 337 10.28 8.55 6.06
CA GLY A 337 10.68 9.02 7.38
C GLY A 337 10.09 8.18 8.49
N ASP A 338 9.57 8.81 9.54
CA ASP A 338 9.03 8.12 10.70
C ASP A 338 7.83 7.24 10.33
N PHE A 339 7.90 5.98 10.77
CA PHE A 339 6.90 4.96 10.49
C PHE A 339 6.80 4.00 11.67
N SER A 340 5.58 3.72 12.11
CA SER A 340 5.27 2.65 13.06
C SER A 340 3.90 2.06 12.75
N PHE A 341 3.63 0.88 13.31
CA PHE A 341 2.28 0.31 13.23
C PHE A 341 1.45 0.68 14.47
N GLY A 342 0.18 0.99 14.22
CA GLY A 342 -0.85 1.00 15.24
C GLY A 342 -1.26 -0.43 15.65
N PRO A 343 -2.09 -0.56 16.71
CA PRO A 343 -2.51 -1.87 17.24
C PRO A 343 -3.38 -2.69 16.26
N ASN A 344 -3.78 -2.10 15.13
CA ASN A 344 -4.54 -2.72 14.06
C ASN A 344 -3.67 -3.07 12.83
N HIS A 345 -2.34 -2.97 12.94
CA HIS A 345 -1.36 -3.18 11.87
C HIS A 345 -1.52 -2.24 10.68
N PHE A 346 -2.03 -1.02 10.93
CA PHE A 346 -2.04 0.09 10.00
C PHE A 346 -1.02 1.15 10.42
N PRO A 347 -0.46 1.93 9.47
CA PRO A 347 0.61 2.87 9.77
C PRO A 347 0.17 4.04 10.64
N ILE A 348 1.09 4.47 11.52
CA ILE A 348 1.14 5.80 12.11
C ILE A 348 2.25 6.53 11.35
N GLN A 349 1.92 7.62 10.67
CA GLN A 349 2.83 8.31 9.76
C GLN A 349 2.35 9.72 9.45
N ASP A 350 3.18 10.48 8.75
CA ASP A 350 2.88 11.81 8.26
C ASP A 350 2.01 11.82 7.00
N PHE A 351 1.21 12.89 6.86
CA PHE A 351 0.42 13.13 5.65
C PHE A 351 0.57 14.57 5.18
N TYR A 352 0.65 14.72 3.87
CA TYR A 352 1.02 15.95 3.19
C TYR A 352 -0.04 16.40 2.19
N LEU A 353 -0.18 17.70 2.05
CA LEU A 353 -0.74 18.32 0.87
C LEU A 353 0.35 18.40 -0.19
N THR A 354 0.07 17.91 -1.37
CA THR A 354 0.97 18.00 -2.54
C THR A 354 0.29 18.75 -3.68
N THR A 355 1.09 19.24 -4.63
CA THR A 355 0.61 19.82 -5.88
C THR A 355 1.39 19.25 -7.06
N VAL A 356 0.78 19.25 -8.24
CA VAL A 356 1.44 18.80 -9.46
C VAL A 356 2.31 19.91 -10.04
N VAL A 357 3.58 19.60 -10.26
CA VAL A 357 4.59 20.50 -10.84
C VAL A 357 5.25 19.87 -12.08
N GLN A 358 5.84 20.70 -12.93
CA GLN A 358 6.79 20.24 -13.94
C GLN A 358 8.21 20.46 -13.44
N ARG A 359 9.00 19.40 -13.41
CA ARG A 359 10.42 19.41 -13.00
C ARG A 359 11.29 20.05 -14.10
N GLU A 360 12.52 20.41 -13.76
CA GLU A 360 13.49 21.00 -14.70
C GLU A 360 13.83 20.06 -15.87
N ASP A 361 13.76 18.72 -15.65
CA ASP A 361 13.96 17.72 -16.69
C ASP A 361 12.73 17.51 -17.61
N GLY A 362 11.67 18.32 -17.42
CA GLY A 362 10.44 18.29 -18.18
C GLY A 362 9.41 17.24 -17.73
N LYS A 363 9.75 16.36 -16.80
CA LYS A 363 8.82 15.37 -16.24
C LYS A 363 7.83 16.05 -15.29
N PHE A 364 6.65 15.46 -15.16
CA PHE A 364 5.65 15.88 -14.17
C PHE A 364 5.79 15.04 -12.90
N ALA A 365 5.64 15.68 -11.75
CA ALA A 365 5.69 15.03 -10.44
C ALA A 365 4.77 15.76 -9.44
N THR A 366 4.44 15.10 -8.36
CA THR A 366 3.90 15.75 -7.18
C THR A 366 5.04 16.39 -6.37
N SER A 367 4.73 17.49 -5.70
CA SER A 367 5.67 18.21 -4.80
C SER A 367 4.95 18.56 -3.51
N ILE A 368 5.63 18.41 -2.37
CA ILE A 368 5.08 18.73 -1.04
C ILE A 368 4.85 20.22 -0.92
N VAL A 369 3.63 20.59 -0.53
CA VAL A 369 3.26 21.97 -0.18
C VAL A 369 3.40 22.20 1.31
N GLU A 370 2.79 21.31 2.11
CA GLU A 370 2.84 21.36 3.58
C GLU A 370 2.48 20.00 4.19
N LYS A 371 2.92 19.76 5.43
CA LYS A 371 2.47 18.64 6.26
C LYS A 371 1.14 19.02 6.90
N ILE A 372 0.10 18.21 6.68
CA ILE A 372 -1.24 18.43 7.24
C ILE A 372 -1.42 17.67 8.55
N PHE A 373 -0.97 16.42 8.60
CA PHE A 373 -1.03 15.58 9.79
C PHE A 373 0.35 15.03 10.11
N ASP A 374 0.70 15.02 11.40
CA ASP A 374 1.95 14.57 11.98
C ASP A 374 1.67 13.32 12.82
N ASP A 375 2.40 12.23 12.61
CA ASP A 375 2.22 10.94 13.33
C ASP A 375 0.74 10.51 13.42
N TYR A 376 0.04 10.56 12.30
CA TYR A 376 -1.41 10.40 12.28
C TYR A 376 -1.84 8.92 12.23
N GLN A 377 -2.50 8.47 13.31
CA GLN A 377 -3.13 7.16 13.39
C GLN A 377 -4.58 7.20 12.89
N ASP A 378 -5.03 6.13 12.24
CA ASP A 378 -6.41 6.01 11.78
C ASP A 378 -7.42 5.90 12.96
N ASN A 379 -8.69 6.23 12.68
CA ASN A 379 -9.75 6.23 13.68
C ASN A 379 -10.39 4.84 13.93
N TYR A 380 -9.98 3.81 13.19
CA TYR A 380 -10.56 2.46 13.28
C TYR A 380 -9.83 1.55 14.25
N ALA A 381 -8.60 1.88 14.64
CA ALA A 381 -7.76 1.10 15.54
C ALA A 381 -8.48 0.70 16.84
N ALA A 382 -9.30 1.59 17.40
CA ALA A 382 -10.08 1.32 18.61
C ALA A 382 -11.16 0.22 18.43
N ASN A 383 -11.55 -0.10 17.19
CA ASN A 383 -12.55 -1.10 16.85
C ASN A 383 -11.92 -2.45 16.48
N CYS A 384 -10.59 -2.51 16.37
CA CYS A 384 -9.86 -3.74 16.06
C CYS A 384 -9.72 -4.61 17.32
N GLN A 385 -10.16 -5.85 17.20
CA GLN A 385 -9.94 -6.89 18.21
C GLN A 385 -9.24 -8.05 17.51
N MET A 386 -7.91 -8.09 17.63
CA MET A 386 -7.07 -9.17 17.07
C MET A 386 -7.37 -10.48 17.79
N ASN A 387 -8.34 -11.27 17.29
CA ASN A 387 -8.74 -12.57 17.85
C ASN A 387 -8.37 -13.70 16.89
#